data_9de1e5a68493598137f7b2f92d137f15
#
_entry.id   9de1e5a68493598137f7b2f92d137f15
#
_cell.length_a   1.000
_cell.length_b   1.000
_cell.length_c   1.000
_cell.angle_alpha   90.00
_cell.angle_beta   90.00
_cell.angle_gamma   90.00
#
_symmetry.space_group_name_H-M   'P 1'
#
loop_
_entity.id
_entity.type
_entity.pdbx_description
1 polymer ?
#
loop_
_entity_poly.entity_id
_entity_poly.type
_entity_poly.pdbx_seq_one_letter_code
_entity_poly.pdbx_strand_id
1 'polypeptide(L)'
;MDKREYIRRLAEFLMSTGTSMNVQELAGLLNWNGFKTNYDSPFKGGRGTYTLIHATYDWLVSSGKTTDADNVALAFKKPNGTYAYK
;
A
#
# COMPACT_ATOMS: atom_id res chain seq x y z
N MET A 1 -8.71 -12.45 1.97
CA MET A 1 -7.36 -11.89 2.25
C MET A 1 -7.51 -10.54 2.92
N ASP A 2 -6.75 -10.30 3.97
CA ASP A 2 -6.69 -9.00 4.64
C ASP A 2 -6.05 -7.96 3.70
N LYS A 3 -6.55 -6.73 3.72
CA LYS A 3 -6.03 -5.66 2.86
C LYS A 3 -4.56 -5.32 3.13
N ARG A 4 -4.07 -5.46 4.39
CA ARG A 4 -2.65 -5.27 4.69
C ARG A 4 -1.80 -6.35 4.05
N GLU A 5 -2.25 -7.59 4.08
CA GLU A 5 -1.57 -8.70 3.42
C GLU A 5 -1.56 -8.52 1.90
N TYR A 6 -2.64 -8.01 1.33
CA TYR A 6 -2.70 -7.69 -0.09
C TYR A 6 -1.64 -6.65 -0.46
N ILE A 7 -1.51 -5.58 0.32
CA ILE A 7 -0.49 -4.55 0.06
C ILE A 7 0.92 -5.13 0.20
N ARG A 8 1.16 -5.98 1.18
CA ARG A 8 2.47 -6.63 1.35
C ARG A 8 2.83 -7.43 0.10
N ARG A 9 1.93 -8.25 -0.38
CA ARG A 9 2.17 -9.09 -1.57
C ARG A 9 2.35 -8.25 -2.84
N LEU A 10 1.54 -7.23 -3.00
CA LEU A 10 1.65 -6.33 -4.14
C LEU A 10 2.99 -5.59 -4.13
N ALA A 11 3.41 -5.11 -2.97
CA ALA A 11 4.69 -4.43 -2.82
C ALA A 11 5.87 -5.35 -3.17
N GLU A 12 5.83 -6.58 -2.69
CA GLU A 12 6.85 -7.59 -3.02
C GLU A 12 6.91 -7.83 -4.53
N PHE A 13 5.76 -7.97 -5.17
CA PHE A 13 5.69 -8.15 -6.63
C PHE A 13 6.28 -6.95 -7.37
N LEU A 14 5.90 -5.73 -6.98
CA LEU A 14 6.39 -4.51 -7.62
C LEU A 14 7.91 -4.38 -7.49
N MET A 15 8.44 -4.67 -6.30
CA MET A 15 9.90 -4.61 -6.10
C MET A 15 10.63 -5.68 -6.90
N SER A 16 10.06 -6.87 -7.01
CA SER A 16 10.67 -7.95 -7.79
C SER A 16 10.72 -7.64 -9.29
N THR A 17 9.81 -6.82 -9.78
CA THR A 17 9.76 -6.42 -11.19
C THR A 17 10.45 -5.08 -11.44
N GLY A 18 10.96 -4.43 -10.39
CA GLY A 18 11.64 -3.14 -10.52
C GLY A 18 10.71 -1.98 -10.85
N THR A 19 9.42 -2.09 -10.48
CA THR A 19 8.42 -1.05 -10.76
C THR A 19 7.85 -0.47 -9.48
N SER A 20 7.10 0.62 -9.63
CA SER A 20 6.35 1.22 -8.55
C SER A 20 4.96 1.60 -9.06
N MET A 21 4.05 1.86 -8.13
CA MET A 21 2.66 2.17 -8.45
C MET A 21 2.28 3.47 -7.74
N ASN A 22 1.50 4.33 -8.41
CA ASN A 22 1.02 5.51 -7.70
C ASN A 22 -0.17 5.16 -6.81
N VAL A 23 -0.44 6.04 -5.85
CA VAL A 23 -1.48 5.80 -4.84
C VAL A 23 -2.87 5.73 -5.44
N GLN A 24 -3.12 6.46 -6.53
CA GLN A 24 -4.41 6.41 -7.21
C GLN A 24 -4.65 5.04 -7.86
N GLU A 25 -3.63 4.48 -8.49
CA GLU A 25 -3.70 3.13 -9.05
C GLU A 25 -3.93 2.09 -7.96
N LEU A 26 -3.25 2.25 -6.83
CA LEU A 26 -3.45 1.35 -5.68
C LEU A 26 -4.89 1.42 -5.18
N ALA A 27 -5.44 2.62 -5.04
CA ALA A 27 -6.83 2.80 -4.62
C ALA A 27 -7.79 2.07 -5.58
N GLY A 28 -7.55 2.18 -6.87
CA GLY A 28 -8.35 1.48 -7.88
C GLY A 28 -8.29 -0.03 -7.73
N LEU A 29 -7.10 -0.58 -7.49
CA LEU A 29 -6.94 -2.01 -7.28
C LEU A 29 -7.62 -2.49 -5.99
N LEU A 30 -7.53 -1.72 -4.92
CA LEU A 30 -8.18 -2.07 -3.67
C LEU A 30 -9.69 -2.13 -3.86
N ASN A 31 -10.26 -1.15 -4.54
CA ASN A 31 -11.69 -1.11 -4.83
C ASN A 31 -12.10 -2.27 -5.74
N TRP A 32 -11.31 -2.55 -6.78
CA TRP A 32 -11.57 -3.64 -7.71
C TRP A 32 -11.64 -4.98 -6.97
N ASN A 33 -10.81 -5.17 -5.96
CA ASN A 33 -10.78 -6.40 -5.17
C ASN A 33 -11.81 -6.42 -4.04
N GLY A 34 -12.67 -5.41 -3.94
CA GLY A 34 -13.74 -5.37 -2.97
C GLY A 34 -13.32 -4.93 -1.57
N PHE A 35 -12.10 -4.43 -1.40
CA PHE A 35 -11.67 -3.91 -0.11
C PHE A 35 -12.32 -2.56 0.18
N LYS A 36 -12.55 -2.30 1.46
CA LYS A 36 -13.15 -1.06 1.95
C LYS A 36 -12.27 -0.43 3.02
N THR A 37 -12.40 0.87 3.19
CA THR A 37 -11.79 1.56 4.33
C THR A 37 -12.44 1.09 5.63
N ASN A 38 -11.86 1.47 6.78
CA ASN A 38 -12.43 1.15 8.08
C ASN A 38 -13.81 1.79 8.30
N TYR A 39 -14.19 2.74 7.46
CA TYR A 39 -15.51 3.38 7.49
C TYR A 39 -16.45 2.80 6.44
N ASP A 40 -16.12 1.62 5.91
CA ASP A 40 -16.92 0.92 4.91
C ASP A 40 -17.15 1.74 3.62
N SER A 41 -16.14 2.52 3.27
CA SER A 41 -16.16 3.38 2.08
C SER A 41 -15.13 2.92 1.06
N PRO A 42 -15.31 3.22 -0.24
CA PRO A 42 -14.28 2.91 -1.23
C PRO A 42 -13.01 3.74 -0.99
N PHE A 43 -11.89 3.19 -1.42
CA PHE A 43 -10.62 3.90 -1.37
C PHE A 43 -10.58 4.96 -2.46
N LYS A 44 -9.98 6.10 -2.13
CA LYS A 44 -9.68 7.17 -3.08
C LYS A 44 -8.17 7.40 -3.06
N GLY A 45 -7.63 8.07 -4.05
CA GLY A 45 -6.20 8.36 -4.12
C GLY A 45 -5.73 9.39 -3.09
N GLY A 46 -6.29 9.37 -1.91
CA GLY A 46 -6.03 10.33 -0.83
C GLY A 46 -5.86 9.66 0.51
N ARG A 47 -6.36 10.33 1.56
CA ARG A 47 -6.08 10.00 2.97
C ARG A 47 -6.27 8.52 3.33
N GLY A 48 -7.36 7.90 2.92
CA GLY A 48 -7.63 6.50 3.30
C GLY A 48 -6.58 5.54 2.78
N THR A 49 -6.11 5.76 1.55
CA THR A 49 -5.08 4.92 0.93
C THR A 49 -3.73 5.15 1.59
N TYR A 50 -3.35 6.41 1.86
CA TYR A 50 -2.12 6.70 2.60
C TYR A 50 -2.14 6.10 3.99
N THR A 51 -3.26 6.21 4.69
CA THR A 51 -3.43 5.63 6.02
C THR A 51 -3.20 4.13 5.99
N LEU A 52 -3.71 3.44 4.99
CA LEU A 52 -3.52 2.00 4.85
C LEU A 52 -2.06 1.63 4.58
N ILE A 53 -1.37 2.40 3.75
CA ILE A 53 0.06 2.18 3.48
C ILE A 53 0.87 2.33 4.78
N HIS A 54 0.64 3.39 5.54
CA HIS A 54 1.32 3.61 6.81
C HIS A 54 0.99 2.51 7.83
N ALA A 55 -0.27 2.13 7.94
CA ALA A 55 -0.67 1.07 8.87
C ALA A 55 -0.03 -0.27 8.49
N THR A 56 0.06 -0.55 7.20
CA THR A 56 0.71 -1.77 6.72
C THR A 56 2.20 -1.79 7.06
N TYR A 57 2.87 -0.67 6.82
CA TYR A 57 4.29 -0.54 7.16
C TYR A 57 4.51 -0.77 8.66
N ASP A 58 3.75 -0.09 9.50
CA ASP A 58 3.88 -0.21 10.95
C ASP A 58 3.61 -1.64 11.43
N TRP A 59 2.60 -2.28 10.86
CA TRP A 59 2.27 -3.67 11.16
C TRP A 59 3.44 -4.61 10.82
N LEU A 60 4.07 -4.42 9.67
CA LEU A 60 5.18 -5.25 9.26
C LEU A 60 6.40 -5.04 10.15
N VAL A 61 6.71 -3.80 10.51
CA VAL A 61 7.82 -3.51 11.42
C VAL A 61 7.56 -4.14 12.78
N SER A 62 6.35 -4.00 13.31
CA SER A 62 5.97 -4.57 14.61
C SER A 62 6.03 -6.08 14.60
N SER A 63 5.87 -6.70 13.45
CA SER A 63 5.93 -8.15 13.29
C SER A 63 7.35 -8.66 12.98
N GLY A 64 8.35 -7.78 12.99
CA GLY A 64 9.74 -8.14 12.67
C GLY A 64 10.01 -8.36 11.20
N LYS A 65 9.09 -7.98 10.31
CA LYS A 65 9.20 -8.18 8.86
C LYS A 65 9.72 -6.91 8.20
N THR A 66 10.96 -6.54 8.52
CA THR A 66 11.54 -5.27 8.06
C THR A 66 11.77 -5.23 6.56
N THR A 67 12.14 -6.35 5.92
CA THR A 67 12.28 -6.40 4.47
C THR A 67 10.96 -6.15 3.76
N ASP A 68 9.87 -6.76 4.25
CA ASP A 68 8.54 -6.52 3.70
C ASP A 68 8.10 -5.07 3.90
N ALA A 69 8.42 -4.48 5.06
CA ALA A 69 8.13 -3.08 5.34
C ALA A 69 8.88 -2.16 4.36
N ASP A 70 10.16 -2.43 4.09
CA ASP A 70 10.93 -1.66 3.12
C ASP A 70 10.32 -1.75 1.72
N ASN A 71 9.83 -2.92 1.33
CA ASN A 71 9.14 -3.08 0.05
C ASN A 71 7.91 -2.17 -0.03
N VAL A 72 7.11 -2.13 1.03
CA VAL A 72 5.92 -1.25 1.08
C VAL A 72 6.33 0.22 0.99
N ALA A 73 7.40 0.61 1.67
CA ALA A 73 7.88 2.00 1.65
C ALA A 73 8.33 2.45 0.26
N LEU A 74 8.82 1.53 -0.57
CA LEU A 74 9.38 1.85 -1.88
C LEU A 74 8.44 1.57 -3.05
N ALA A 75 7.37 0.80 -2.83
CA ALA A 75 6.51 0.35 -3.91
C ALA A 75 5.49 1.40 -4.37
N PHE A 76 5.11 2.33 -3.51
CA PHE A 76 4.01 3.25 -3.79
C PHE A 76 4.48 4.70 -3.78
N LYS A 77 4.00 5.48 -4.75
CA LYS A 77 4.39 6.87 -4.92
C LYS A 77 3.19 7.79 -4.96
N LYS A 78 3.40 9.03 -4.52
CA LYS A 78 2.44 10.12 -4.69
C LYS A 78 2.40 10.54 -6.15
N PRO A 79 1.36 11.27 -6.59
CA PRO A 79 1.30 11.77 -7.96
C PRO A 79 2.50 12.62 -8.39
N ASN A 80 3.18 13.26 -7.45
CA ASN A 80 4.37 14.07 -7.74
C ASN A 80 5.67 13.24 -7.84
N GLY A 81 5.59 11.92 -7.76
CA GLY A 81 6.73 11.02 -7.89
C GLY A 81 7.51 10.73 -6.62
N THR A 82 7.15 11.35 -5.49
CA THR A 82 7.78 11.02 -4.20
C THR A 82 7.13 9.80 -3.57
N TYR A 83 7.84 9.14 -2.65
CA TYR A 83 7.32 7.94 -1.99
C TYR A 83 6.14 8.27 -1.10
N ALA A 84 5.11 7.43 -1.18
CA ALA A 84 3.86 7.65 -0.44
C ALA A 84 4.04 7.49 1.07
N TYR A 85 4.97 6.64 1.50
CA TYR A 85 5.21 6.40 2.91
C TYR A 85 5.81 7.62 3.63
N LYS A 86 6.53 8.44 2.95
CA LYS A 86 7.22 9.59 3.58
C LYS A 86 6.33 10.82 3.68
#